data_2fd4976f42e0fdd301a6b499de3039b0
#
_entry.id   2fd4976f42e0fdd301a6b499de3039b0
#
_cell.length_a   1.000
_cell.length_b   1.000
_cell.length_c   1.000
_cell.angle_alpha   90.00
_cell.angle_beta   90.00
_cell.angle_gamma   90.00
#
_symmetry.space_group_name_H-M   'P 1'
#
loop_
_entity.id
_entity.type
_entity.pdbx_description
1 polymer ?
#
loop_
_entity_poly.entity_id
_entity_poly.type
_entity_poly.pdbx_seq_one_letter_code
_entity_poly.pdbx_strand_id
1 'polypeptide(L)'
;MQEYRAGRVVEGLLRKVALRTTVVRDGVSTEIESGMLVPGDIIRLSAGDVAPADCALVSGEGLSVDLSMLTGETLPAPRDAAPSVAGDRSRIAEVPRLVPAGAGIVAGSATAVVWTTGRASSLGQIAGMVDSVGRGESLLENQVAALSRTTAAIAVFAGAATLTLATA
;
A
#
# COMPACT_ATOMS: atom_id res chain seq x y z
N MET A 1 8.88 -21.34 16.06
CA MET A 1 10.07 -20.98 15.26
C MET A 1 9.89 -21.11 13.72
N GLN A 2 8.88 -21.80 13.24
CA GLN A 2 8.67 -21.96 11.78
C GLN A 2 7.93 -20.79 11.11
N GLU A 3 7.04 -20.08 11.78
CA GLU A 3 6.32 -18.93 11.24
C GLU A 3 7.22 -17.74 10.90
N TYR A 4 8.27 -17.52 11.67
CA TYR A 4 9.25 -16.42 11.44
C TYR A 4 10.09 -16.60 10.16
N ARG A 5 10.22 -17.84 9.66
CA ARG A 5 10.96 -18.13 8.42
C ARG A 5 10.11 -17.94 7.17
N ALA A 6 8.81 -18.26 7.23
CA ALA A 6 7.90 -18.10 6.11
C ALA A 6 7.69 -16.61 5.76
N GLY A 7 7.55 -15.73 6.75
CA GLY A 7 7.42 -14.29 6.53
C GLY A 7 8.61 -13.66 5.80
N ARG A 8 9.85 -14.07 6.14
CA ARG A 8 11.06 -13.56 5.48
C ARG A 8 11.21 -14.01 4.03
N VAL A 9 10.73 -15.21 3.70
CA VAL A 9 10.80 -15.72 2.31
C VAL A 9 9.80 -14.98 1.44
N VAL A 10 8.60 -14.72 1.93
CA VAL A 10 7.58 -13.94 1.22
C VAL A 10 8.02 -12.48 1.06
N GLU A 11 8.58 -11.87 2.09
CA GLU A 11 9.13 -10.51 2.04
C GLU A 11 10.32 -10.40 1.08
N GLY A 12 11.17 -11.43 1.01
CA GLY A 12 12.28 -11.53 0.05
C GLY A 12 11.80 -11.74 -1.40
N LEU A 13 10.68 -12.43 -1.61
CA LEU A 13 10.05 -12.59 -2.92
C LEU A 13 9.38 -11.30 -3.37
N LEU A 14 8.68 -10.61 -2.49
CA LEU A 14 8.07 -9.30 -2.79
C LEU A 14 9.13 -8.23 -3.12
N ARG A 15 10.29 -8.27 -2.48
CA ARG A 15 11.43 -7.40 -2.86
C ARG A 15 12.06 -7.76 -4.21
N LYS A 16 12.01 -9.02 -4.64
CA LYS A 16 12.52 -9.44 -5.95
C LYS A 16 11.61 -9.06 -7.11
N VAL A 17 10.34 -8.77 -6.85
CA VAL A 17 9.39 -8.17 -7.80
C VAL A 17 9.33 -6.65 -7.56
N ALA A 18 10.45 -6.02 -7.23
CA ALA A 18 10.52 -4.56 -7.16
C ALA A 18 10.15 -4.01 -8.54
N LEU A 19 9.00 -3.35 -8.61
CA LEU A 19 8.56 -2.63 -9.80
C LEU A 19 9.67 -1.67 -10.19
N ARG A 20 10.16 -1.80 -11.43
CA ARG A 20 11.14 -0.89 -12.00
C ARG A 20 10.42 0.17 -12.81
N THR A 21 10.97 1.35 -12.85
CA THR A 21 10.42 2.46 -13.60
C THR A 21 11.51 3.28 -14.25
N THR A 22 11.21 3.85 -15.40
CA THR A 22 12.12 4.74 -16.11
C THR A 22 11.95 6.16 -15.60
N VAL A 23 12.98 6.68 -14.95
CA VAL A 23 13.05 8.09 -14.48
C VAL A 23 13.97 8.89 -15.40
N VAL A 24 13.61 10.17 -15.60
CA VAL A 24 14.45 11.13 -16.33
C VAL A 24 14.99 12.14 -15.32
N ARG A 25 16.29 12.09 -15.06
CA ARG A 25 17.02 13.03 -14.20
C ARG A 25 18.15 13.64 -15.01
N ASP A 26 18.29 14.94 -14.95
CA ASP A 26 19.32 15.70 -15.69
C ASP A 26 19.35 15.40 -17.20
N GLY A 27 18.16 15.13 -17.78
CA GLY A 27 18.01 14.78 -19.19
C GLY A 27 18.38 13.33 -19.54
N VAL A 28 18.80 12.52 -18.58
CA VAL A 28 19.18 11.11 -18.77
C VAL A 28 18.06 10.20 -18.28
N SER A 29 17.64 9.27 -19.15
CA SER A 29 16.69 8.22 -18.79
C SER A 29 17.42 7.06 -18.12
N THR A 30 17.01 6.71 -16.90
CA THR A 30 17.60 5.62 -16.13
C THR A 30 16.49 4.77 -15.54
N GLU A 31 16.66 3.47 -15.53
CA GLU A 31 15.74 2.54 -14.89
C GLU A 31 16.12 2.36 -13.41
N ILE A 32 15.18 2.67 -12.51
CA ILE A 32 15.38 2.55 -11.06
C ILE A 32 14.28 1.70 -10.42
N GLU A 33 14.51 1.24 -9.20
CA GLU A 33 13.46 0.64 -8.37
C GLU A 33 12.44 1.71 -7.95
N SER A 34 11.15 1.36 -8.03
CA SER A 34 10.05 2.31 -7.68
C SER A 34 10.15 2.86 -6.26
N GLY A 35 10.76 2.10 -5.35
CA GLY A 35 11.02 2.56 -3.98
C GLY A 35 12.02 3.72 -3.86
N MET A 36 12.80 3.99 -4.92
CA MET A 36 13.78 5.09 -4.99
C MET A 36 13.21 6.37 -5.64
N LEU A 37 11.93 6.35 -6.02
CA LEU A 37 11.26 7.53 -6.55
C LEU A 37 11.03 8.57 -5.45
N VAL A 38 11.23 9.81 -5.82
CA VAL A 38 10.94 10.97 -4.96
C VAL A 38 9.96 11.93 -5.66
N PRO A 39 9.14 12.66 -4.92
CA PRO A 39 8.32 13.71 -5.49
C PRO A 39 9.16 14.72 -6.31
N GLY A 40 8.71 15.04 -7.52
CA GLY A 40 9.41 15.86 -8.48
C GLY A 40 10.16 15.07 -9.57
N ASP A 41 10.36 13.77 -9.41
CA ASP A 41 10.93 12.95 -10.48
C ASP A 41 10.04 12.95 -11.72
N ILE A 42 10.66 12.97 -12.89
CA ILE A 42 9.96 12.79 -14.17
C ILE A 42 10.08 11.32 -14.56
N ILE A 43 8.95 10.67 -14.78
CA ILE A 43 8.89 9.27 -15.18
C ILE A 43 8.24 9.11 -16.55
N ARG A 44 8.54 8.00 -17.20
CA ARG A 44 7.85 7.55 -18.42
C ARG A 44 6.91 6.40 -18.07
N LEU A 45 5.70 6.48 -18.61
CA LEU A 45 4.68 5.45 -18.50
C LEU A 45 4.35 4.95 -19.89
N SER A 46 4.25 3.64 -20.06
CA SER A 46 3.94 2.96 -21.33
C SER A 46 2.93 1.84 -21.08
N ALA A 47 2.23 1.45 -22.12
CA ALA A 47 1.30 0.32 -22.05
C ALA A 47 1.97 -0.93 -21.47
N GLY A 48 1.35 -1.56 -20.50
CA GLY A 48 1.87 -2.69 -19.72
C GLY A 48 2.52 -2.31 -18.40
N ASP A 49 2.83 -1.04 -18.17
CA ASP A 49 3.37 -0.56 -16.90
C ASP A 49 2.28 -0.44 -15.83
N VAL A 50 2.72 -0.40 -14.58
CA VAL A 50 1.90 0.01 -13.43
C VAL A 50 2.48 1.29 -12.86
N ALA A 51 1.63 2.29 -12.65
CA ALA A 51 2.05 3.57 -12.07
C ALA A 51 2.67 3.37 -10.69
N PRO A 52 3.96 3.70 -10.50
CA PRO A 52 4.68 3.40 -9.26
C PRO A 52 4.38 4.37 -8.12
N ALA A 53 3.80 5.50 -8.45
CA ALA A 53 3.50 6.62 -7.56
C ALA A 53 2.32 7.42 -8.10
N ASP A 54 1.73 8.30 -7.29
CA ASP A 54 0.77 9.25 -7.81
C ASP A 54 1.49 10.28 -8.69
N CYS A 55 1.05 10.42 -9.93
CA CYS A 55 1.72 11.20 -10.95
C CYS A 55 0.77 12.20 -11.60
N ALA A 56 1.33 13.33 -12.02
CA ALA A 56 0.65 14.31 -12.87
C ALA A 56 1.24 14.27 -14.27
N LEU A 57 0.39 14.10 -15.30
CA LEU A 57 0.81 14.07 -16.69
C LEU A 57 1.38 15.42 -17.13
N VAL A 58 2.53 15.38 -17.76
CA VAL A 58 3.18 16.52 -18.43
C VAL A 58 2.88 16.50 -19.92
N SER A 59 2.97 15.31 -20.51
CA SER A 59 2.62 15.05 -21.92
C SER A 59 2.19 13.59 -22.05
N GLY A 60 1.43 13.28 -23.10
CA GLY A 60 1.02 11.91 -23.36
C GLY A 60 0.20 11.81 -24.63
N GLU A 61 0.15 10.62 -25.20
CA GLU A 61 -0.61 10.29 -26.39
C GLU A 61 -1.45 9.03 -26.15
N GLY A 62 -2.77 9.19 -26.23
CA GLY A 62 -3.72 8.09 -26.16
C GLY A 62 -3.64 7.28 -24.85
N LEU A 63 -3.23 7.90 -23.75
CA LEU A 63 -3.07 7.20 -22.48
C LEU A 63 -4.42 6.75 -21.95
N SER A 64 -4.53 5.47 -21.64
CA SER A 64 -5.68 4.86 -20.99
C SER A 64 -5.22 4.03 -19.80
N VAL A 65 -5.86 4.19 -18.67
CA VAL A 65 -5.46 3.54 -17.40
C VAL A 65 -6.58 2.70 -16.82
N ASP A 66 -6.24 1.56 -16.28
CA ASP A 66 -7.10 0.71 -15.47
C ASP A 66 -7.02 1.15 -14.01
N LEU A 67 -8.16 1.53 -13.45
CA LEU A 67 -8.31 1.98 -12.07
C LEU A 67 -9.03 0.95 -11.21
N SER A 68 -9.29 -0.24 -11.71
CA SER A 68 -10.11 -1.27 -11.04
C SER A 68 -9.65 -1.59 -9.61
N MET A 69 -8.35 -1.59 -9.38
CA MET A 69 -7.76 -1.81 -8.03
C MET A 69 -8.10 -0.69 -7.02
N LEU A 70 -8.42 0.51 -7.51
CA LEU A 70 -8.64 1.69 -6.67
C LEU A 70 -10.12 2.06 -6.55
N THR A 71 -10.86 1.97 -7.65
CA THR A 71 -12.26 2.40 -7.74
C THR A 71 -13.25 1.24 -7.87
N GLY A 72 -12.77 0.05 -8.24
CA GLY A 72 -13.59 -1.09 -8.60
C GLY A 72 -14.21 -1.01 -10.00
N GLU A 73 -13.97 0.07 -10.74
CA GLU A 73 -14.46 0.23 -12.11
C GLU A 73 -13.56 -0.54 -13.09
N THR A 74 -14.15 -1.39 -13.92
CA THR A 74 -13.42 -2.26 -14.86
C THR A 74 -13.15 -1.62 -16.22
N LEU A 75 -13.76 -0.48 -16.53
CA LEU A 75 -13.53 0.20 -17.79
C LEU A 75 -12.29 1.09 -17.70
N PRO A 76 -11.35 0.97 -18.65
CA PRO A 76 -10.20 1.84 -18.70
C PRO A 76 -10.60 3.31 -18.88
N ALA A 77 -10.01 4.18 -18.09
CA ALA A 77 -10.28 5.61 -18.10
C ALA A 77 -9.22 6.35 -18.96
N PRO A 78 -9.63 7.17 -19.95
CA PRO A 78 -8.68 7.99 -20.69
C PRO A 78 -8.04 9.03 -19.79
N ARG A 79 -6.75 9.32 -20.04
CA ARG A 79 -5.96 10.33 -19.33
C ARG A 79 -5.36 11.31 -20.31
N ASP A 80 -5.35 12.57 -19.94
CA ASP A 80 -4.83 13.65 -20.76
C ASP A 80 -3.98 14.62 -19.92
N ALA A 81 -2.93 15.15 -20.54
CA ALA A 81 -2.07 16.17 -19.95
C ALA A 81 -2.68 17.58 -20.03
N ALA A 82 -3.85 17.75 -20.66
CA ALA A 82 -4.53 19.03 -20.74
C ALA A 82 -4.74 19.67 -19.35
N PRO A 83 -4.66 21.01 -19.26
CA PRO A 83 -4.89 21.70 -18.00
C PRO A 83 -6.28 21.36 -17.46
N SER A 84 -6.35 20.64 -16.37
CA SER A 84 -7.57 20.37 -15.65
C SER A 84 -7.75 21.42 -14.56
N VAL A 85 -8.96 21.95 -14.42
CA VAL A 85 -9.28 22.79 -13.26
C VAL A 85 -9.06 21.95 -12.00
N ALA A 86 -8.27 22.46 -11.07
CA ALA A 86 -7.91 21.77 -9.85
C ALA A 86 -9.18 21.34 -9.12
N GLY A 87 -9.55 20.08 -9.29
CA GLY A 87 -10.59 19.43 -8.51
C GLY A 87 -10.07 19.10 -7.12
N ASP A 88 -10.97 18.67 -6.27
CA ASP A 88 -10.68 18.21 -4.93
C ASP A 88 -9.61 17.08 -5.00
N ARG A 89 -8.50 17.27 -4.30
CA ARG A 89 -7.38 16.29 -4.24
C ARG A 89 -7.79 14.94 -3.68
N SER A 90 -8.92 14.84 -3.01
CA SER A 90 -9.49 13.58 -2.52
C SER A 90 -9.99 12.66 -3.64
N ARG A 91 -10.11 13.17 -4.88
CA ARG A 91 -10.64 12.45 -6.05
C ARG A 91 -9.62 12.35 -7.19
N ILE A 92 -8.39 11.99 -6.87
CA ILE A 92 -7.28 11.86 -7.83
C ILE A 92 -7.64 10.95 -9.02
N ALA A 93 -8.47 9.92 -8.79
CA ALA A 93 -8.94 9.03 -9.85
C ALA A 93 -9.88 9.70 -10.88
N GLU A 94 -10.56 10.78 -10.50
CA GLU A 94 -11.51 11.50 -11.36
C GLU A 94 -10.85 12.60 -12.19
N VAL A 95 -9.62 13.03 -11.82
CA VAL A 95 -8.92 14.11 -12.53
C VAL A 95 -8.16 13.53 -13.73
N PRO A 96 -8.49 13.90 -14.99
CA PRO A 96 -7.89 13.30 -16.20
C PRO A 96 -6.36 13.44 -16.26
N ARG A 97 -5.80 14.49 -15.67
CA ARG A 97 -4.36 14.75 -15.65
C ARG A 97 -3.61 13.92 -14.62
N LEU A 98 -4.29 13.31 -13.67
CA LEU A 98 -3.65 12.56 -12.58
C LEU A 98 -3.73 11.06 -12.82
N VAL A 99 -2.65 10.36 -12.56
CA VAL A 99 -2.54 8.91 -12.60
C VAL A 99 -2.18 8.44 -11.19
N PRO A 100 -3.09 7.76 -10.49
CA PRO A 100 -2.82 7.29 -9.14
C PRO A 100 -1.85 6.11 -9.13
N ALA A 101 -1.11 5.96 -8.04
CA ALA A 101 -0.27 4.80 -7.78
C ALA A 101 -1.08 3.50 -7.86
N GLY A 102 -0.54 2.47 -8.51
CA GLY A 102 -1.20 1.19 -8.70
C GLY A 102 -2.11 1.12 -9.93
N ALA A 103 -2.34 2.22 -10.65
CA ALA A 103 -3.08 2.19 -11.91
C ALA A 103 -2.30 1.46 -13.00
N GLY A 104 -2.94 0.51 -13.69
CA GLY A 104 -2.35 -0.18 -14.83
C GLY A 104 -2.46 0.67 -16.10
N ILE A 105 -1.38 0.78 -16.87
CA ILE A 105 -1.39 1.48 -18.16
C ILE A 105 -1.84 0.49 -19.24
N VAL A 106 -3.04 0.68 -19.75
CA VAL A 106 -3.65 -0.23 -20.74
C VAL A 106 -3.21 0.12 -22.17
N ALA A 107 -3.12 1.41 -22.48
CA ALA A 107 -2.75 1.88 -23.82
C ALA A 107 -2.07 3.24 -23.76
N GLY A 108 -1.31 3.55 -24.82
CA GLY A 108 -0.63 4.82 -24.99
C GLY A 108 0.69 4.92 -24.22
N SER A 109 1.22 6.14 -24.19
CA SER A 109 2.43 6.48 -23.44
C SER A 109 2.36 7.90 -22.92
N ALA A 110 3.06 8.17 -21.83
CA ALA A 110 3.08 9.49 -21.23
C ALA A 110 4.41 9.77 -20.49
N THR A 111 4.67 11.07 -20.36
CA THR A 111 5.65 11.58 -19.40
C THR A 111 4.89 12.23 -18.24
N ALA A 112 5.24 11.88 -17.05
CA ALA A 112 4.55 12.34 -15.85
C ALA A 112 5.55 12.80 -14.78
N VAL A 113 5.15 13.75 -13.95
CA VAL A 113 5.89 14.15 -12.76
C VAL A 113 5.32 13.44 -11.53
N VAL A 114 6.18 12.84 -10.75
CA VAL A 114 5.82 12.20 -9.48
C VAL A 114 5.34 13.27 -8.50
N TRP A 115 4.15 13.06 -7.94
CA TRP A 115 3.52 13.99 -6.99
C TRP A 115 3.67 13.51 -5.54
N THR A 116 3.28 12.26 -5.27
CA THR A 116 3.40 11.63 -3.94
C THR A 116 3.84 10.18 -4.08
N THR A 117 4.61 9.71 -3.08
CA THR A 117 5.16 8.36 -3.05
C THR A 117 4.86 7.66 -1.72
N GLY A 118 5.04 6.35 -1.68
CA GLY A 118 4.97 5.54 -0.46
C GLY A 118 3.62 5.63 0.24
N ARG A 119 3.62 5.81 1.55
CA ARG A 119 2.38 5.84 2.36
C ARG A 119 1.46 7.02 2.07
N ALA A 120 1.98 8.10 1.51
CA ALA A 120 1.19 9.27 1.16
C ALA A 120 0.49 9.13 -0.20
N SER A 121 0.87 8.14 -1.03
CA SER A 121 0.21 7.86 -2.31
C SER A 121 -1.18 7.26 -2.11
N SER A 122 -2.00 7.30 -3.15
CA SER A 122 -3.35 6.72 -3.17
C SER A 122 -3.35 5.25 -2.75
N LEU A 123 -2.47 4.46 -3.33
CA LEU A 123 -2.31 3.03 -2.98
C LEU A 123 -1.79 2.86 -1.55
N GLY A 124 -0.84 3.70 -1.12
CA GLY A 124 -0.27 3.65 0.23
C GLY A 124 -1.30 3.95 1.32
N GLN A 125 -2.23 4.85 1.07
CA GLN A 125 -3.33 5.15 1.98
C GLN A 125 -4.29 3.97 2.11
N ILE A 126 -4.65 3.31 1.00
CA ILE A 126 -5.50 2.11 1.02
C ILE A 126 -4.80 0.98 1.80
N ALA A 127 -3.53 0.73 1.52
CA ALA A 127 -2.74 -0.29 2.24
C ALA A 127 -2.67 0.01 3.75
N GLY A 128 -2.50 1.28 4.12
CA GLY A 128 -2.49 1.72 5.51
C GLY A 128 -3.82 1.50 6.25
N MET A 129 -4.95 1.67 5.56
CA MET A 129 -6.29 1.37 6.12
C MET A 129 -6.44 -0.13 6.38
N VAL A 130 -6.01 -0.99 5.46
CA VAL A 130 -6.05 -2.46 5.63
C VAL A 130 -5.17 -2.89 6.80
N ASP A 131 -3.96 -2.35 6.92
CA ASP A 131 -3.04 -2.62 8.03
C ASP A 131 -3.61 -2.21 9.39
N SER A 132 -4.37 -1.10 9.45
CA SER A 132 -4.99 -0.63 10.69
C SER A 132 -6.15 -1.54 11.14
N VAL A 133 -6.88 -2.13 10.20
CA VAL A 133 -7.96 -3.09 10.48
C VAL A 133 -7.38 -4.44 10.92
N GLY A 134 -6.25 -4.87 10.34
CA GLY A 134 -5.60 -6.15 10.68
C GLY A 134 -4.86 -6.12 12.02
N ARG A 135 -4.47 -4.95 12.52
CA ARG A 135 -3.83 -4.77 13.84
C ARG A 135 -4.78 -4.43 14.98
N GLY A 136 -6.09 -4.39 14.72
CA GLY A 136 -7.04 -4.41 15.80
C GLY A 136 -6.80 -5.69 16.61
N GLU A 137 -6.09 -5.58 17.76
CA GLU A 137 -6.00 -6.66 18.74
C GLU A 137 -7.40 -7.23 18.87
N SER A 138 -7.55 -8.49 18.51
CA SER A 138 -8.86 -9.14 18.56
C SER A 138 -9.38 -8.93 19.97
N LEU A 139 -10.55 -8.28 20.11
CA LEU A 139 -11.22 -8.12 21.40
C LEU A 139 -11.31 -9.46 22.15
N LEU A 140 -11.30 -10.56 21.37
CA LEU A 140 -11.24 -11.93 21.85
C LEU A 140 -9.89 -12.27 22.52
N GLU A 141 -8.75 -11.83 21.97
CA GLU A 141 -7.43 -12.09 22.58
C GLU A 141 -7.29 -11.40 23.94
N ASN A 142 -7.74 -10.17 24.04
CA ASN A 142 -7.73 -9.44 25.31
C ASN A 142 -8.71 -10.04 26.31
N GLN A 143 -9.88 -10.50 25.89
CA GLN A 143 -10.83 -11.19 26.76
C GLN A 143 -10.33 -12.57 27.20
N VAL A 144 -9.71 -13.35 26.32
CA VAL A 144 -9.12 -14.65 26.66
C VAL A 144 -7.94 -14.47 27.61
N ALA A 145 -7.08 -13.47 27.39
CA ALA A 145 -5.97 -13.18 28.30
C ALA A 145 -6.45 -12.75 29.70
N ALA A 146 -7.52 -11.96 29.78
CA ALA A 146 -8.13 -11.56 31.06
C ALA A 146 -8.75 -12.76 31.80
N LEU A 147 -9.48 -13.62 31.08
CA LEU A 147 -10.05 -14.85 31.64
C LEU A 147 -8.94 -15.82 32.12
N SER A 148 -7.88 -15.99 31.36
CA SER A 148 -6.75 -16.83 31.74
C SER A 148 -6.05 -16.34 33.00
N ARG A 149 -5.91 -15.03 33.19
CA ARG A 149 -5.33 -14.46 34.41
C ARG A 149 -6.23 -14.66 35.63
N THR A 150 -7.53 -14.49 35.49
CA THR A 150 -8.49 -14.68 36.62
C THR A 150 -8.59 -16.16 37.01
N THR A 151 -8.65 -17.08 36.05
CA THR A 151 -8.66 -18.52 36.36
C THR A 151 -7.36 -18.99 36.98
N ALA A 152 -6.20 -18.51 36.52
CA ALA A 152 -4.91 -18.81 37.13
C ALA A 152 -4.83 -18.29 38.61
N ALA A 153 -5.31 -17.09 38.87
CA ALA A 153 -5.36 -16.54 40.22
C ALA A 153 -6.23 -17.39 41.17
N ILE A 154 -7.42 -17.79 40.71
CA ILE A 154 -8.34 -18.64 41.50
C ILE A 154 -7.68 -20.01 41.79
N ALA A 155 -7.00 -20.62 40.81
CA ALA A 155 -6.31 -21.89 40.98
C ALA A 155 -5.19 -21.79 42.02
N VAL A 156 -4.40 -20.71 41.99
CA VAL A 156 -3.34 -20.46 42.97
C VAL A 156 -3.89 -20.29 44.38
N PHE A 157 -4.95 -19.50 44.53
CA PHE A 157 -5.60 -19.30 45.85
C PHE A 157 -6.21 -20.59 46.40
N ALA A 158 -6.90 -21.37 45.56
CA ALA A 158 -7.45 -22.66 45.97
C ALA A 158 -6.36 -23.66 46.36
N GLY A 159 -5.25 -23.72 45.63
CA GLY A 159 -4.10 -24.55 45.95
C GLY A 159 -3.41 -24.13 47.26
N ALA A 160 -3.27 -22.85 47.54
CA ALA A 160 -2.74 -22.34 48.78
C ALA A 160 -3.67 -22.65 49.98
N ALA A 161 -4.96 -22.53 49.81
CA ALA A 161 -5.94 -22.85 50.86
C ALA A 161 -5.95 -24.36 51.23
N THR A 162 -5.88 -25.22 50.21
CA THR A 162 -5.78 -26.67 50.45
C THR A 162 -4.48 -27.05 51.15
N LEU A 163 -3.35 -26.42 50.82
CA LEU A 163 -2.08 -26.66 51.44
C LEU A 163 -2.08 -26.24 52.94
N THR A 164 -2.68 -25.09 53.24
CA THR A 164 -2.80 -24.63 54.63
C THR A 164 -3.69 -25.53 55.51
N LEU A 165 -4.81 -26.05 54.92
CA LEU A 165 -5.68 -26.98 55.62
C LEU A 165 -5.05 -28.36 55.82
N ALA A 166 -4.14 -28.80 54.97
CA ALA A 166 -3.46 -30.09 55.08
C ALA A 166 -2.29 -30.07 56.10
N THR A 167 -1.82 -28.88 56.50
CA THR A 167 -0.71 -28.71 57.47
C THR A 167 -1.18 -28.29 58.87
N ALA A 168 -2.49 -28.05 59.08
CA ALA A 168 -3.13 -27.77 60.37
C ALA A 168 -3.77 -29.03 60.96
#